data_4ca10576c6e1a7eaa8eb77e96b1333d7
#
_entry.id   4ca10576c6e1a7eaa8eb77e96b1333d7
#
_cell.length_a   1.000
_cell.length_b   1.000
_cell.length_c   1.000
_cell.angle_alpha   90.00
_cell.angle_beta   90.00
_cell.angle_gamma   90.00
#
_symmetry.space_group_name_H-M   'P 1'
#
loop_
_entity.id
_entity.type
_entity.pdbx_description
1 polymer ?
#
loop_
_entity_poly.entity_id
_entity_poly.type
_entity_poly.pdbx_seq_one_letter_code
_entity_poly.pdbx_strand_id
1 'polypeptide(L)'
;MNRRAFSTLGAPGADLDEVVRLARTGRCQGVELRCAVGQLVYPDMPATEAGRLGAALRRAGLAVPVLASYVQVAADDSGVVERLARHIDLAARLGAAQVRVFGGGADRADGRREQAVRHLARAAPLAEAAGVGLALETHDTFLTGAEVAAVLEAVGSPHAGAVWDAVNPWRAGESPERTAALLGPWLRHVQLKDVASPTDLRPVPPGHGVLPLPSVLAQLGRLGYGGWISLEWERAWYPDAPPLADALPAFHRVLDAG
;
A
#
# COMPACT_ATOMS: atom_id res chain seq x y z
N MET A 1 -10.20 7.44 15.40
CA MET A 1 -9.12 8.14 14.66
C MET A 1 -8.30 7.12 13.89
N ASN A 2 -8.02 7.38 12.62
CA ASN A 2 -7.18 6.52 11.81
C ASN A 2 -5.71 6.60 12.23
N ARG A 3 -5.00 5.50 12.15
CA ARG A 3 -3.56 5.42 12.43
C ARG A 3 -2.78 5.97 11.23
N ARG A 4 -1.74 6.77 11.47
CA ARG A 4 -1.00 7.50 10.44
C ARG A 4 0.34 6.83 10.15
N ALA A 5 0.60 6.62 8.88
CA ALA A 5 1.87 6.10 8.37
C ALA A 5 2.36 6.94 7.18
N PHE A 6 3.56 6.68 6.73
CA PHE A 6 4.07 7.13 5.44
C PHE A 6 4.75 5.98 4.72
N SER A 7 4.81 6.05 3.40
CA SER A 7 5.57 5.10 2.59
C SER A 7 7.02 5.55 2.42
N THR A 8 7.97 4.62 2.56
CA THR A 8 9.39 4.88 2.27
C THR A 8 9.66 5.16 0.79
N LEU A 9 8.65 5.04 -0.08
CA LEU A 9 8.69 5.55 -1.46
C LEU A 9 9.03 7.06 -1.50
N GLY A 10 8.60 7.80 -0.47
CA GLY A 10 8.86 9.23 -0.33
C GLY A 10 10.25 9.59 0.19
N ALA A 11 11.01 8.60 0.66
CA ALA A 11 12.36 8.78 1.19
C ALA A 11 13.31 7.71 0.61
N PRO A 12 13.55 7.72 -0.71
CA PRO A 12 14.38 6.72 -1.36
C PRO A 12 15.80 6.73 -0.79
N GLY A 13 16.31 5.53 -0.46
CA GLY A 13 17.64 5.37 0.12
C GLY A 13 17.77 5.72 1.62
N ALA A 14 16.65 6.08 2.28
CA ALA A 14 16.66 6.32 3.72
C ALA A 14 17.03 5.04 4.48
N ASP A 15 17.94 5.17 5.45
CA ASP A 15 18.26 4.13 6.41
C ASP A 15 17.26 4.09 7.58
N LEU A 16 17.45 3.18 8.53
CA LEU A 16 16.56 3.04 9.68
C LEU A 16 16.48 4.31 10.53
N ASP A 17 17.62 4.97 10.77
CA ASP A 17 17.67 6.15 11.63
C ASP A 17 16.90 7.32 11.00
N GLU A 18 17.02 7.49 9.70
CA GLU A 18 16.26 8.48 8.93
C GLU A 18 14.76 8.16 8.92
N VAL A 19 14.36 6.88 8.72
CA VAL A 19 12.97 6.45 8.80
C VAL A 19 12.37 6.75 10.19
N VAL A 20 13.09 6.43 11.27
CA VAL A 20 12.68 6.72 12.65
C VAL A 20 12.58 8.23 12.89
N ARG A 21 13.53 9.00 12.38
CA ARG A 21 13.51 10.47 12.48
C ARG A 21 12.30 11.05 11.77
N LEU A 22 12.02 10.62 10.53
CA LEU A 22 10.85 11.05 9.75
C LEU A 22 9.53 10.70 10.46
N ALA A 23 9.43 9.49 11.02
CA ALA A 23 8.24 9.09 11.77
C ALA A 23 8.00 9.96 12.99
N ARG A 24 9.05 10.25 13.77
CA ARG A 24 8.96 11.09 14.97
C ARG A 24 8.57 12.53 14.64
N THR A 25 9.32 13.16 13.73
CA THR A 25 9.06 14.55 13.33
C THR A 25 7.74 14.70 12.60
N GLY A 26 7.38 13.69 11.77
CA GLY A 26 6.12 13.60 11.06
C GLY A 26 4.96 13.04 11.89
N ARG A 27 5.13 12.77 13.21
CA ARG A 27 4.08 12.24 14.10
C ARG A 27 3.32 11.02 13.53
N CYS A 28 4.03 10.14 12.79
CA CYS A 28 3.50 8.89 12.28
C CYS A 28 3.80 7.74 13.23
N GLN A 29 2.84 6.84 13.40
CA GLN A 29 2.94 5.66 14.26
C GLN A 29 3.35 4.41 13.46
N GLY A 30 3.36 4.50 12.14
CA GLY A 30 3.70 3.40 11.24
C GLY A 30 4.49 3.83 10.03
N VAL A 31 5.09 2.85 9.39
CA VAL A 31 5.82 3.01 8.14
C VAL A 31 5.43 1.89 7.17
N GLU A 32 5.03 2.27 5.98
CA GLU A 32 4.87 1.37 4.85
C GLU A 32 6.24 1.19 4.18
N LEU A 33 6.74 -0.03 4.19
CA LEU A 33 8.09 -0.33 3.73
C LEU A 33 8.07 -0.72 2.25
N ARG A 34 8.63 0.12 1.40
CA ARG A 34 8.90 -0.22 0.01
C ARG A 34 9.95 -1.32 -0.07
N CYS A 35 9.61 -2.43 -0.75
CA CYS A 35 10.52 -3.57 -0.95
C CYS A 35 11.12 -3.52 -2.35
N ALA A 36 12.31 -2.92 -2.48
CA ALA A 36 13.01 -2.80 -3.76
C ALA A 36 14.53 -2.78 -3.55
N VAL A 37 15.27 -3.14 -4.60
CA VAL A 37 16.75 -3.08 -4.57
C VAL A 37 17.23 -1.66 -4.23
N GLY A 38 18.23 -1.57 -3.37
CA GLY A 38 18.78 -0.29 -2.93
C GLY A 38 17.92 0.46 -1.90
N GLN A 39 16.90 -0.17 -1.35
CA GLN A 39 16.05 0.37 -0.28
C GLN A 39 16.36 -0.29 1.05
N LEU A 40 15.82 0.27 2.14
CA LEU A 40 15.92 -0.29 3.50
C LEU A 40 15.46 -1.75 3.56
N VAL A 41 14.46 -2.11 2.76
CA VAL A 41 13.98 -3.48 2.59
C VAL A 41 14.05 -3.86 1.11
N TYR A 42 14.55 -5.05 0.83
CA TYR A 42 14.73 -5.57 -0.52
C TYR A 42 14.31 -7.05 -0.62
N PRO A 43 13.96 -7.56 -1.81
CA PRO A 43 13.29 -8.87 -1.98
C PRO A 43 14.03 -10.07 -1.41
N ASP A 44 15.36 -10.07 -1.50
CA ASP A 44 16.21 -11.20 -1.07
C ASP A 44 16.95 -10.89 0.24
N MET A 45 16.37 -10.02 1.08
CA MET A 45 16.92 -9.68 2.39
C MET A 45 17.07 -10.92 3.26
N PRO A 46 18.27 -11.16 3.86
CA PRO A 46 18.49 -12.31 4.73
C PRO A 46 17.52 -12.30 5.93
N ALA A 47 17.03 -13.49 6.29
CA ALA A 47 16.05 -13.65 7.38
C ALA A 47 16.51 -13.03 8.72
N THR A 48 17.80 -13.15 9.04
CA THR A 48 18.40 -12.57 10.25
C THR A 48 18.44 -11.04 10.21
N GLU A 49 18.65 -10.46 9.04
CA GLU A 49 18.63 -9.01 8.83
C GLU A 49 17.20 -8.48 8.94
N ALA A 50 16.24 -9.10 8.27
CA ALA A 50 14.83 -8.76 8.37
C ALA A 50 14.31 -8.82 9.82
N GLY A 51 14.68 -9.87 10.56
CA GLY A 51 14.30 -9.99 11.98
C GLY A 51 14.92 -8.90 12.86
N ARG A 52 16.18 -8.52 12.62
CA ARG A 52 16.83 -7.41 13.34
C ARG A 52 16.17 -6.08 13.03
N LEU A 53 15.87 -5.81 11.75
CA LEU A 53 15.19 -4.59 11.33
C LEU A 53 13.78 -4.50 11.93
N GLY A 54 12.98 -5.57 11.86
CA GLY A 54 11.66 -5.62 12.49
C GLY A 54 11.69 -5.38 13.99
N ALA A 55 12.68 -5.97 14.69
CA ALA A 55 12.89 -5.72 16.12
C ALA A 55 13.28 -4.26 16.41
N ALA A 56 14.09 -3.64 15.54
CA ALA A 56 14.50 -2.25 15.70
C ALA A 56 13.33 -1.28 15.47
N LEU A 57 12.51 -1.50 14.46
CA LEU A 57 11.28 -0.72 14.21
C LEU A 57 10.32 -0.80 15.42
N ARG A 58 10.08 -2.01 15.94
CA ARG A 58 9.25 -2.20 17.16
C ARG A 58 9.82 -1.45 18.36
N ARG A 59 11.14 -1.51 18.61
CA ARG A 59 11.78 -0.75 19.70
C ARG A 59 11.65 0.76 19.51
N ALA A 60 11.62 1.23 18.27
CA ALA A 60 11.36 2.64 17.96
C ALA A 60 9.87 3.04 18.10
N GLY A 61 8.98 2.08 18.43
CA GLY A 61 7.53 2.30 18.52
C GLY A 61 6.83 2.39 17.17
N LEU A 62 7.45 1.90 16.10
CA LEU A 62 6.88 1.94 14.75
C LEU A 62 6.24 0.61 14.36
N ALA A 63 4.98 0.65 13.98
CA ALA A 63 4.31 -0.44 13.31
C ALA A 63 4.67 -0.49 11.82
N VAL A 64 4.59 -1.69 11.24
CA VAL A 64 4.72 -1.89 9.79
C VAL A 64 3.35 -2.36 9.27
N PRO A 65 2.47 -1.45 8.82
CA PRO A 65 1.17 -1.84 8.27
C PRO A 65 1.32 -2.65 6.97
N VAL A 66 2.28 -2.29 6.14
CA VAL A 66 2.44 -2.88 4.80
C VAL A 66 3.91 -3.05 4.45
N LEU A 67 4.24 -4.22 3.91
CA LEU A 67 5.41 -4.45 3.06
C LEU A 67 4.95 -4.26 1.60
N ALA A 68 5.35 -3.16 0.99
CA ALA A 68 4.94 -2.80 -0.37
C ALA A 68 5.84 -3.51 -1.39
N SER A 69 5.45 -4.71 -1.82
CA SER A 69 6.14 -5.51 -2.84
C SER A 69 5.81 -5.04 -4.26
N TYR A 70 6.60 -5.48 -5.23
CA TYR A 70 6.34 -5.28 -6.66
C TYR A 70 5.87 -6.56 -7.36
N VAL A 71 5.36 -7.52 -6.59
CA VAL A 71 4.80 -8.75 -7.14
C VAL A 71 3.51 -8.45 -7.88
N GLN A 72 3.46 -8.81 -9.16
CA GLN A 72 2.28 -8.68 -10.02
C GLN A 72 1.54 -10.02 -10.05
N VAL A 73 0.32 -10.04 -9.49
CA VAL A 73 -0.43 -11.29 -9.33
C VAL A 73 -1.11 -11.78 -10.60
N ALA A 74 -1.29 -10.93 -11.61
CA ALA A 74 -1.80 -11.34 -12.92
C ALA A 74 -0.69 -11.55 -13.96
N ALA A 75 0.59 -11.57 -13.54
CA ALA A 75 1.68 -11.88 -14.45
C ALA A 75 1.57 -13.32 -14.97
N ASP A 76 1.83 -13.52 -16.26
CA ASP A 76 1.91 -14.84 -16.89
C ASP A 76 3.29 -15.48 -16.59
N ASP A 77 3.47 -15.87 -15.33
CA ASP A 77 4.72 -16.38 -14.79
C ASP A 77 4.44 -17.40 -13.68
N SER A 78 4.94 -18.61 -13.85
CA SER A 78 4.78 -19.70 -12.88
C SER A 78 5.43 -19.43 -11.51
N GLY A 79 6.40 -18.51 -11.43
CA GLY A 79 7.12 -18.13 -10.21
C GLY A 79 6.39 -17.14 -9.30
N VAL A 80 5.19 -16.66 -9.66
CA VAL A 80 4.45 -15.65 -8.86
C VAL A 80 4.20 -16.13 -7.43
N VAL A 81 3.70 -17.36 -7.25
CA VAL A 81 3.37 -17.89 -5.91
C VAL A 81 4.63 -18.06 -5.06
N GLU A 82 5.75 -18.47 -5.66
CA GLU A 82 7.03 -18.55 -4.94
C GLU A 82 7.53 -17.18 -4.51
N ARG A 83 7.43 -16.15 -5.37
CA ARG A 83 7.75 -14.77 -4.99
C ARG A 83 6.84 -14.27 -3.86
N LEU A 84 5.54 -14.57 -3.92
CA LEU A 84 4.61 -14.25 -2.82
C LEU A 84 5.04 -14.92 -1.53
N ALA A 85 5.40 -16.21 -1.54
CA ALA A 85 5.87 -16.93 -0.36
C ALA A 85 7.11 -16.27 0.28
N ARG A 86 8.09 -15.85 -0.53
CA ARG A 86 9.27 -15.11 -0.03
C ARG A 86 8.90 -13.77 0.60
N HIS A 87 7.98 -13.01 -0.01
CA HIS A 87 7.56 -11.74 0.56
C HIS A 87 6.68 -11.91 1.82
N ILE A 88 5.90 -12.98 1.91
CA ILE A 88 5.14 -13.34 3.12
C ILE A 88 6.11 -13.65 4.29
N ASP A 89 7.15 -14.47 4.05
CA ASP A 89 8.17 -14.76 5.07
C ASP A 89 8.91 -13.47 5.50
N LEU A 90 9.31 -12.64 4.54
CA LEU A 90 9.94 -11.36 4.81
C LEU A 90 9.03 -10.44 5.63
N ALA A 91 7.75 -10.32 5.27
CA ALA A 91 6.76 -9.54 5.99
C ALA A 91 6.58 -10.02 7.44
N ALA A 92 6.46 -11.32 7.65
CA ALA A 92 6.36 -11.92 8.98
C ALA A 92 7.56 -11.57 9.86
N ARG A 93 8.78 -11.65 9.32
CA ARG A 93 10.03 -11.30 10.05
C ARG A 93 10.13 -9.83 10.39
N LEU A 94 9.67 -8.96 9.50
CA LEU A 94 9.59 -7.51 9.72
C LEU A 94 8.48 -7.13 10.72
N GLY A 95 7.50 -8.01 10.94
CA GLY A 95 6.29 -7.73 11.70
C GLY A 95 5.30 -6.89 10.91
N ALA A 96 5.33 -7.00 9.57
CA ALA A 96 4.37 -6.34 8.69
C ALA A 96 3.02 -7.07 8.73
N ALA A 97 1.94 -6.29 8.77
CA ALA A 97 0.58 -6.86 8.80
C ALA A 97 0.13 -7.37 7.43
N GLN A 98 0.58 -6.72 6.36
CA GLN A 98 0.17 -7.03 4.98
C GLN A 98 1.37 -7.05 4.04
N VAL A 99 1.29 -7.88 3.00
CA VAL A 99 2.10 -7.73 1.78
C VAL A 99 1.21 -7.09 0.72
N ARG A 100 1.54 -5.88 0.29
CA ARG A 100 0.87 -5.27 -0.85
C ARG A 100 1.39 -5.90 -2.14
N VAL A 101 0.48 -6.18 -3.05
CA VAL A 101 0.75 -6.70 -4.38
C VAL A 101 0.07 -5.85 -5.43
N PHE A 102 0.64 -5.81 -6.63
CA PHE A 102 0.02 -5.21 -7.81
C PHE A 102 -0.78 -6.23 -8.61
N GLY A 103 -1.77 -5.74 -9.36
CA GLY A 103 -2.43 -6.53 -10.39
C GLY A 103 -1.44 -6.93 -11.48
N GLY A 104 -0.87 -5.95 -12.15
CA GLY A 104 0.01 -6.17 -13.28
C GLY A 104 -0.70 -6.87 -14.44
N GLY A 105 0.07 -7.58 -15.26
CA GLY A 105 -0.43 -8.21 -16.47
C GLY A 105 -0.40 -7.29 -17.69
N ALA A 106 -0.52 -7.86 -18.89
CA ALA A 106 -0.61 -7.09 -20.12
C ALA A 106 -1.98 -6.38 -20.19
N ASP A 107 -1.98 -5.15 -20.72
CA ASP A 107 -3.21 -4.43 -20.98
C ASP A 107 -4.16 -5.27 -21.82
N ARG A 108 -5.39 -5.48 -21.29
CA ARG A 108 -6.48 -6.23 -21.94
C ARG A 108 -6.17 -7.71 -22.24
N ALA A 109 -5.22 -8.33 -21.56
CA ALA A 109 -5.04 -9.78 -21.66
C ALA A 109 -6.30 -10.49 -21.12
N ASP A 110 -6.94 -11.29 -21.96
CA ASP A 110 -7.98 -12.21 -21.53
C ASP A 110 -7.41 -13.13 -20.43
N GLY A 111 -8.18 -13.35 -19.36
CA GLY A 111 -7.78 -14.24 -18.27
C GLY A 111 -6.92 -13.62 -17.17
N ARG A 112 -6.61 -12.30 -17.20
CA ARG A 112 -5.81 -11.64 -16.15
C ARG A 112 -6.44 -11.75 -14.76
N ARG A 113 -7.77 -11.64 -14.68
CA ARG A 113 -8.51 -11.79 -13.42
C ARG A 113 -8.38 -13.19 -12.87
N GLU A 114 -8.64 -14.18 -13.70
CA GLU A 114 -8.54 -15.61 -13.35
C GLU A 114 -7.13 -15.96 -12.90
N GLN A 115 -6.13 -15.33 -13.49
CA GLN A 115 -4.73 -15.52 -13.12
C GLN A 115 -4.43 -14.91 -11.75
N ALA A 116 -4.86 -13.67 -11.50
CA ALA A 116 -4.75 -13.03 -10.19
C ALA A 116 -5.46 -13.84 -9.10
N VAL A 117 -6.68 -14.31 -9.38
CA VAL A 117 -7.44 -15.18 -8.46
C VAL A 117 -6.68 -16.47 -8.16
N ARG A 118 -6.16 -17.18 -9.18
CA ARG A 118 -5.40 -18.42 -8.98
C ARG A 118 -4.16 -18.19 -8.11
N HIS A 119 -3.39 -17.14 -8.37
CA HIS A 119 -2.15 -16.88 -7.62
C HIS A 119 -2.45 -16.47 -6.18
N LEU A 120 -3.42 -15.58 -5.96
CA LEU A 120 -3.82 -15.16 -4.61
C LEU A 120 -4.43 -16.31 -3.81
N ALA A 121 -5.32 -17.11 -4.41
CA ALA A 121 -5.92 -18.27 -3.74
C ALA A 121 -4.87 -19.32 -3.33
N ARG A 122 -3.83 -19.52 -4.16
CA ARG A 122 -2.71 -20.43 -3.82
C ARG A 122 -1.79 -19.87 -2.74
N ALA A 123 -1.63 -18.54 -2.66
CA ALA A 123 -0.76 -17.91 -1.67
C ALA A 123 -1.48 -17.62 -0.34
N ALA A 124 -2.81 -17.51 -0.32
CA ALA A 124 -3.58 -17.18 0.87
C ALA A 124 -3.35 -18.14 2.06
N PRO A 125 -3.27 -19.48 1.89
CA PRO A 125 -2.93 -20.37 2.99
C PRO A 125 -1.51 -20.15 3.56
N LEU A 126 -0.55 -19.71 2.73
CA LEU A 126 0.79 -19.38 3.18
C LEU A 126 0.78 -18.10 4.02
N ALA A 127 -0.01 -17.12 3.60
CA ALA A 127 -0.21 -15.87 4.32
C ALA A 127 -0.89 -16.12 5.68
N GLU A 128 -1.92 -16.96 5.71
CA GLU A 128 -2.59 -17.40 6.95
C GLU A 128 -1.61 -18.03 7.93
N ALA A 129 -0.85 -19.01 7.47
CA ALA A 129 0.14 -19.71 8.29
C ALA A 129 1.21 -18.77 8.88
N ALA A 130 1.55 -17.71 8.15
CA ALA A 130 2.51 -16.69 8.59
C ALA A 130 1.89 -15.56 9.44
N GLY A 131 0.57 -15.52 9.59
CA GLY A 131 -0.14 -14.43 10.25
C GLY A 131 -0.07 -13.10 9.51
N VAL A 132 0.06 -13.13 8.18
CA VAL A 132 0.19 -11.97 7.29
C VAL A 132 -0.99 -11.95 6.32
N GLY A 133 -1.43 -10.77 5.88
CA GLY A 133 -2.42 -10.65 4.81
C GLY A 133 -1.76 -10.36 3.45
N LEU A 134 -2.48 -10.67 2.39
CA LEU A 134 -2.18 -10.24 1.02
C LEU A 134 -3.15 -9.11 0.66
N ALA A 135 -2.64 -7.98 0.20
CA ALA A 135 -3.48 -6.83 -0.12
C ALA A 135 -3.23 -6.36 -1.57
N LEU A 136 -4.25 -6.58 -2.42
CA LEU A 136 -4.24 -6.13 -3.81
C LEU A 136 -4.52 -4.64 -3.88
N GLU A 137 -3.62 -3.90 -4.51
CA GLU A 137 -3.76 -2.46 -4.68
C GLU A 137 -4.60 -2.12 -5.91
N THR A 138 -5.39 -1.05 -5.80
CA THR A 138 -6.01 -0.39 -6.96
C THR A 138 -4.92 0.27 -7.80
N HIS A 139 -4.32 -0.48 -8.72
CA HIS A 139 -3.15 -0.07 -9.51
C HIS A 139 -3.06 -0.86 -10.83
N ASP A 140 -2.22 -0.44 -11.75
CA ASP A 140 -1.95 -1.09 -13.04
C ASP A 140 -3.24 -1.38 -13.82
N THR A 141 -3.42 -2.65 -14.22
CA THR A 141 -4.59 -3.12 -14.97
C THR A 141 -5.81 -3.41 -14.07
N PHE A 142 -5.67 -3.26 -12.75
CA PHE A 142 -6.76 -3.34 -11.76
C PHE A 142 -6.95 -1.98 -11.10
N LEU A 143 -7.20 -0.96 -11.91
CA LEU A 143 -7.16 0.44 -11.51
C LEU A 143 -8.33 0.85 -10.62
N THR A 144 -9.48 0.16 -10.71
CA THR A 144 -10.73 0.51 -10.03
C THR A 144 -11.04 -0.41 -8.85
N GLY A 145 -11.83 0.10 -7.91
CA GLY A 145 -12.37 -0.73 -6.82
C GLY A 145 -13.22 -1.89 -7.33
N ALA A 146 -13.91 -1.72 -8.46
CA ALA A 146 -14.70 -2.77 -9.07
C ALA A 146 -13.84 -3.94 -9.55
N GLU A 147 -12.70 -3.68 -10.16
CA GLU A 147 -11.78 -4.74 -10.62
C GLU A 147 -11.14 -5.49 -9.45
N VAL A 148 -10.67 -4.76 -8.44
CA VAL A 148 -10.07 -5.35 -7.23
C VAL A 148 -11.10 -6.17 -6.44
N ALA A 149 -12.31 -5.63 -6.22
CA ALA A 149 -13.38 -6.32 -5.51
C ALA A 149 -13.75 -7.65 -6.19
N ALA A 150 -13.86 -7.67 -7.52
CA ALA A 150 -14.18 -8.88 -8.28
C ALA A 150 -13.12 -9.98 -8.14
N VAL A 151 -11.84 -9.61 -7.99
CA VAL A 151 -10.76 -10.57 -7.69
C VAL A 151 -10.91 -11.11 -6.28
N LEU A 152 -11.07 -10.22 -5.29
CA LEU A 152 -11.11 -10.60 -3.87
C LEU A 152 -12.33 -11.45 -3.53
N GLU A 153 -13.49 -11.14 -4.13
CA GLU A 153 -14.70 -11.96 -4.02
C GLU A 153 -14.44 -13.38 -4.52
N ALA A 154 -13.83 -13.52 -5.70
CA ALA A 154 -13.53 -14.83 -6.28
C ALA A 154 -12.43 -15.61 -5.49
N VAL A 155 -11.48 -14.91 -4.86
CA VAL A 155 -10.47 -15.54 -3.97
C VAL A 155 -11.11 -16.07 -2.71
N GLY A 156 -12.09 -15.37 -2.12
CA GLY A 156 -12.89 -15.82 -0.98
C GLY A 156 -12.10 -16.09 0.29
N SER A 157 -10.90 -15.50 0.46
CA SER A 157 -10.05 -15.71 1.64
C SER A 157 -10.05 -14.50 2.56
N PRO A 158 -10.16 -14.70 3.89
CA PRO A 158 -10.03 -13.61 4.86
C PRO A 158 -8.60 -13.04 4.92
N HIS A 159 -7.60 -13.75 4.39
CA HIS A 159 -6.21 -13.31 4.30
C HIS A 159 -5.89 -12.57 2.99
N ALA A 160 -6.90 -12.37 2.12
CA ALA A 160 -6.83 -11.49 0.96
C ALA A 160 -7.67 -10.23 1.19
N GLY A 161 -7.13 -9.08 0.87
CA GLY A 161 -7.80 -7.79 1.04
C GLY A 161 -7.32 -6.75 0.04
N ALA A 162 -7.75 -5.50 0.23
CA ALA A 162 -7.47 -4.40 -0.66
C ALA A 162 -6.57 -3.34 -0.02
N VAL A 163 -5.68 -2.77 -0.82
CA VAL A 163 -5.11 -1.44 -0.62
C VAL A 163 -5.87 -0.47 -1.52
N TRP A 164 -6.48 0.51 -0.92
CA TRP A 164 -7.08 1.61 -1.67
C TRP A 164 -6.07 2.74 -1.83
N ASP A 165 -5.39 2.81 -2.98
CA ASP A 165 -4.76 4.04 -3.43
C ASP A 165 -5.85 4.96 -3.97
N ALA A 166 -6.08 6.07 -3.28
CA ALA A 166 -7.25 6.92 -3.55
C ALA A 166 -7.22 7.61 -4.92
N VAL A 167 -6.02 7.87 -5.48
CA VAL A 167 -5.86 8.52 -6.79
C VAL A 167 -6.28 7.60 -7.93
N ASN A 168 -5.96 6.32 -7.84
CA ASN A 168 -6.08 5.43 -8.99
C ASN A 168 -7.52 5.18 -9.45
N PRO A 169 -8.49 4.79 -8.60
CA PRO A 169 -9.88 4.69 -9.01
C PRO A 169 -10.47 6.02 -9.44
N TRP A 170 -10.13 7.10 -8.72
CA TRP A 170 -10.65 8.44 -9.02
C TRP A 170 -10.23 8.92 -10.41
N ARG A 171 -8.95 8.78 -10.78
CA ARG A 171 -8.50 9.16 -12.13
C ARG A 171 -9.06 8.26 -13.24
N ALA A 172 -9.52 7.05 -12.89
CA ALA A 172 -10.25 6.17 -13.79
C ALA A 172 -11.76 6.51 -13.88
N GLY A 173 -12.22 7.55 -13.18
CA GLY A 173 -13.62 7.99 -13.18
C GLY A 173 -14.51 7.29 -12.16
N GLU A 174 -13.95 6.49 -11.25
CA GLU A 174 -14.71 5.88 -10.16
C GLU A 174 -14.70 6.82 -8.94
N SER A 175 -15.90 7.21 -8.46
CA SER A 175 -16.00 8.13 -7.33
C SER A 175 -15.53 7.48 -6.01
N PRO A 176 -15.06 8.26 -5.02
CA PRO A 176 -14.70 7.74 -3.69
C PRO A 176 -15.84 6.96 -3.02
N GLU A 177 -17.10 7.38 -3.22
CA GLU A 177 -18.30 6.69 -2.72
C GLU A 177 -18.42 5.28 -3.33
N ARG A 178 -18.21 5.19 -4.63
CA ARG A 178 -18.30 3.92 -5.35
C ARG A 178 -17.17 2.99 -4.94
N THR A 179 -15.94 3.49 -4.89
CA THR A 179 -14.77 2.70 -4.48
C THR A 179 -14.94 2.19 -3.05
N ALA A 180 -15.37 3.05 -2.12
CA ALA A 180 -15.60 2.68 -0.72
C ALA A 180 -16.68 1.60 -0.58
N ALA A 181 -17.79 1.72 -1.31
CA ALA A 181 -18.85 0.71 -1.29
C ALA A 181 -18.36 -0.66 -1.80
N LEU A 182 -17.49 -0.66 -2.80
CA LEU A 182 -16.94 -1.88 -3.40
C LEU A 182 -15.85 -2.51 -2.53
N LEU A 183 -14.92 -1.72 -2.00
CA LEU A 183 -13.75 -2.23 -1.28
C LEU A 183 -13.99 -2.42 0.22
N GLY A 184 -15.03 -1.78 0.80
CA GLY A 184 -15.27 -1.77 2.24
C GLY A 184 -15.13 -3.14 2.93
N PRO A 185 -15.70 -4.24 2.41
CA PRO A 185 -15.56 -5.57 3.01
C PRO A 185 -14.12 -6.10 3.10
N TRP A 186 -13.26 -5.67 2.17
CA TRP A 186 -11.87 -6.16 2.03
C TRP A 186 -10.81 -5.14 2.42
N LEU A 187 -11.20 -3.90 2.81
CA LEU A 187 -10.24 -2.81 3.00
C LEU A 187 -9.27 -3.09 4.15
N ARG A 188 -7.97 -3.17 3.82
CA ARG A 188 -6.88 -3.41 4.77
C ARG A 188 -6.00 -2.21 4.99
N HIS A 189 -5.81 -1.41 3.95
CA HIS A 189 -4.90 -0.26 3.98
C HIS A 189 -5.38 0.82 3.01
N VAL A 190 -5.04 2.07 3.31
CA VAL A 190 -5.35 3.22 2.46
C VAL A 190 -4.06 4.00 2.20
N GLN A 191 -3.81 4.29 0.93
CA GLN A 191 -2.76 5.20 0.51
C GLN A 191 -3.40 6.52 0.07
N LEU A 192 -2.95 7.62 0.67
CA LEU A 192 -3.32 8.96 0.26
C LEU A 192 -2.12 9.65 -0.37
N LYS A 193 -2.36 10.26 -1.49
CA LYS A 193 -1.51 11.23 -2.17
C LYS A 193 -2.40 12.28 -2.78
N ASP A 194 -1.83 13.36 -3.25
CA ASP A 194 -2.56 14.37 -4.01
C ASP A 194 -1.76 14.72 -5.27
N VAL A 195 -2.44 15.09 -6.32
CA VAL A 195 -1.86 15.29 -7.65
C VAL A 195 -2.39 16.58 -8.28
N ALA A 196 -1.62 17.14 -9.23
CA ALA A 196 -2.00 18.37 -9.90
C ALA A 196 -3.19 18.20 -10.86
N SER A 197 -3.35 17.01 -11.47
CA SER A 197 -4.49 16.67 -12.33
C SER A 197 -4.62 15.15 -12.47
N PRO A 198 -5.74 14.61 -13.03
CA PRO A 198 -5.88 13.18 -13.29
C PRO A 198 -4.84 12.59 -14.25
N THR A 199 -4.18 13.44 -15.03
CA THR A 199 -3.19 13.05 -16.03
C THR A 199 -1.75 13.47 -15.68
N ASP A 200 -1.58 14.35 -14.70
CA ASP A 200 -0.28 14.72 -14.13
C ASP A 200 -0.20 14.20 -12.69
N LEU A 201 0.45 13.04 -12.52
CA LEU A 201 0.55 12.34 -11.25
C LEU A 201 1.72 12.83 -10.39
N ARG A 202 2.39 13.92 -10.76
CA ARG A 202 3.40 14.51 -9.87
C ARG A 202 2.78 14.86 -8.53
N PRO A 203 3.42 14.41 -7.44
CA PRO A 203 2.87 14.60 -6.11
C PRO A 203 2.85 16.09 -5.74
N VAL A 204 1.72 16.54 -5.24
CA VAL A 204 1.58 17.83 -4.57
C VAL A 204 1.22 17.61 -3.10
N PRO A 205 1.54 18.54 -2.19
CA PRO A 205 1.18 18.34 -0.77
C PRO A 205 -0.32 18.10 -0.62
N PRO A 206 -0.75 17.11 0.18
CA PRO A 206 -2.16 16.78 0.36
C PRO A 206 -3.03 18.00 0.69
N GLY A 207 -4.14 18.15 -0.02
CA GLY A 207 -5.04 19.30 0.06
C GLY A 207 -4.66 20.48 -0.85
N HIS A 208 -3.58 20.37 -1.62
CA HIS A 208 -3.17 21.36 -2.61
C HIS A 208 -3.36 20.90 -4.06
N GLY A 209 -3.82 19.67 -4.26
CA GLY A 209 -4.14 19.10 -5.56
C GLY A 209 -5.62 19.05 -5.84
N VAL A 210 -6.01 18.10 -6.69
CA VAL A 210 -7.39 18.00 -7.20
C VAL A 210 -8.12 16.74 -6.71
N LEU A 211 -7.44 15.84 -5.99
CA LEU A 211 -8.10 14.66 -5.42
C LEU A 211 -9.15 15.12 -4.39
N PRO A 212 -10.39 14.63 -4.42
CA PRO A 212 -11.43 14.97 -3.46
C PRO A 212 -11.18 14.29 -2.09
N LEU A 213 -10.06 14.65 -1.43
CA LEU A 213 -9.64 14.07 -0.14
C LEU A 213 -10.72 14.13 0.94
N PRO A 214 -11.51 15.25 1.08
CA PRO A 214 -12.60 15.27 2.04
C PRO A 214 -13.66 14.19 1.77
N SER A 215 -13.98 13.90 0.49
CA SER A 215 -14.90 12.80 0.15
C SER A 215 -14.31 11.45 0.51
N VAL A 216 -13.04 11.19 0.19
CA VAL A 216 -12.35 9.95 0.57
C VAL A 216 -12.43 9.73 2.08
N LEU A 217 -12.07 10.74 2.89
CA LEU A 217 -12.10 10.65 4.35
C LEU A 217 -13.51 10.44 4.91
N ALA A 218 -14.50 11.14 4.34
CA ALA A 218 -15.90 10.94 4.72
C ALA A 218 -16.37 9.50 4.46
N GLN A 219 -15.94 8.87 3.36
CA GLN A 219 -16.26 7.47 3.12
C GLN A 219 -15.57 6.52 4.10
N LEU A 220 -14.31 6.76 4.44
CA LEU A 220 -13.61 5.97 5.47
C LEU A 220 -14.32 6.08 6.82
N GLY A 221 -14.80 7.28 7.18
CA GLY A 221 -15.62 7.50 8.38
C GLY A 221 -16.94 6.70 8.34
N ARG A 222 -17.65 6.70 7.20
CA ARG A 222 -18.91 5.92 7.02
C ARG A 222 -18.68 4.41 7.11
N LEU A 223 -17.52 3.92 6.63
CA LEU A 223 -17.14 2.52 6.77
C LEU A 223 -16.71 2.15 8.19
N GLY A 224 -16.56 3.11 9.10
CA GLY A 224 -15.96 2.88 10.41
C GLY A 224 -14.49 2.42 10.32
N TYR A 225 -13.78 2.80 9.26
CA TYR A 225 -12.42 2.37 9.04
C TYR A 225 -11.48 2.94 10.08
N GLY A 226 -10.95 2.09 10.96
CA GLY A 226 -9.97 2.42 12.00
C GLY A 226 -8.55 1.95 11.67
N GLY A 227 -8.30 1.61 10.42
CA GLY A 227 -7.02 1.09 9.96
C GLY A 227 -5.94 2.15 9.74
N TRP A 228 -4.95 1.83 8.94
CA TRP A 228 -3.83 2.67 8.62
C TRP A 228 -4.07 3.48 7.34
N ILE A 229 -3.70 4.76 7.39
CA ILE A 229 -3.61 5.64 6.23
C ILE A 229 -2.14 6.04 6.08
N SER A 230 -1.54 5.70 4.94
CA SER A 230 -0.19 6.10 4.57
C SER A 230 -0.19 7.32 3.65
N LEU A 231 0.70 8.27 3.91
CA LEU A 231 1.08 9.21 2.87
C LEU A 231 1.98 8.48 1.86
N GLU A 232 1.50 8.31 0.64
CA GLU A 232 2.29 7.82 -0.47
C GLU A 232 2.90 8.99 -1.25
N TRP A 233 4.06 9.44 -0.79
CA TRP A 233 4.79 10.53 -1.43
C TRP A 233 5.77 9.95 -2.45
N GLU A 234 5.51 10.13 -3.75
CA GLU A 234 6.18 9.41 -4.83
C GLU A 234 7.54 10.01 -5.25
N ARG A 235 8.34 10.48 -4.30
CA ARG A 235 9.64 11.13 -4.59
C ARG A 235 10.63 10.20 -5.31
N ALA A 236 10.50 8.90 -5.15
CA ALA A 236 11.34 7.94 -5.88
C ALA A 236 11.11 7.98 -7.40
N TRP A 237 9.91 8.38 -7.84
CA TRP A 237 9.55 8.53 -9.25
C TRP A 237 9.65 9.98 -9.73
N TYR A 238 9.56 10.94 -8.80
CA TYR A 238 9.63 12.37 -9.04
C TYR A 238 10.72 12.98 -8.15
N PRO A 239 12.02 12.85 -8.52
CA PRO A 239 13.14 13.29 -7.66
C PRO A 239 13.12 14.78 -7.33
N ASP A 240 12.51 15.60 -8.20
CA ASP A 240 12.36 17.04 -8.02
C ASP A 240 11.24 17.41 -7.02
N ALA A 241 10.41 16.43 -6.59
CA ALA A 241 9.42 16.67 -5.55
C ALA A 241 10.12 17.03 -4.21
N PRO A 242 9.51 17.91 -3.41
CA PRO A 242 10.07 18.26 -2.09
C PRO A 242 10.36 17.04 -1.21
N PRO A 243 11.23 17.15 -0.22
CA PRO A 243 11.43 16.08 0.76
C PRO A 243 10.12 15.64 1.42
N LEU A 244 10.01 14.35 1.74
CA LEU A 244 8.81 13.81 2.42
C LEU A 244 8.45 14.58 3.70
N ALA A 245 9.46 15.04 4.45
CA ALA A 245 9.27 15.82 5.67
C ALA A 245 8.41 17.08 5.45
N ASP A 246 8.49 17.68 4.26
CA ASP A 246 7.76 18.91 3.91
C ASP A 246 6.29 18.61 3.55
N ALA A 247 5.97 17.39 3.10
CA ALA A 247 4.61 16.96 2.77
C ALA A 247 3.81 16.47 4.00
N LEU A 248 4.49 15.91 5.01
CA LEU A 248 3.84 15.36 6.21
C LEU A 248 2.93 16.35 6.97
N PRO A 249 3.29 17.63 7.15
CA PRO A 249 2.37 18.60 7.80
C PRO A 249 1.05 18.79 7.05
N ALA A 250 1.08 18.80 5.72
CA ALA A 250 -0.13 18.89 4.89
C ALA A 250 -1.01 17.64 5.02
N PHE A 251 -0.38 16.46 5.00
CA PHE A 251 -1.07 15.19 5.25
C PHE A 251 -1.81 15.17 6.59
N HIS A 252 -1.18 15.66 7.67
CA HIS A 252 -1.82 15.74 8.97
C HIS A 252 -3.00 16.71 8.98
N ARG A 253 -2.85 17.89 8.37
CA ARG A 253 -3.97 18.85 8.27
C ARG A 253 -5.19 18.25 7.60
N VAL A 254 -4.98 17.50 6.51
CA VAL A 254 -6.07 16.82 5.80
C VAL A 254 -6.75 15.80 6.69
N LEU A 255 -5.98 14.97 7.41
CA LEU A 255 -6.54 13.94 8.31
C LEU A 255 -7.19 14.52 9.58
N ASP A 256 -6.78 15.70 10.03
CA ASP A 256 -7.34 16.35 11.21
C ASP A 256 -8.65 17.11 10.87
N ALA A 257 -8.90 17.40 9.59
CA ALA A 257 -10.08 18.09 9.10
C ALA A 257 -11.24 17.17 8.70
N GLY A 258 -11.01 15.87 8.54
CA GLY A 258 -12.00 14.86 8.15
C GLY A 258 -12.23 13.86 9.27
#